data_5f7e7a69d870f4eb3798922ff1dd7175
#
_entry.id   5f7e7a69d870f4eb3798922ff1dd7175
#
_cell.length_a   1.000
_cell.length_b   1.000
_cell.length_c   1.000
_cell.angle_alpha   90.00
_cell.angle_beta   90.00
_cell.angle_gamma   90.00
#
_symmetry.space_group_name_H-M   'P 1'
#
loop_
_entity.id
_entity.type
_entity.pdbx_description
1 polymer ?
#
loop_
_entity_poly.entity_id
_entity_poly.type
_entity_poly.pdbx_seq_one_letter_code
_entity_poly.pdbx_strand_id
1 'polypeptide(L)'
;MKSYSWILILVLFLSGFSSCHSDAERYKDILREGSWYVYDIDYSYKLYDDFETPELFDFFHYLLDERNLLFLPGDELMFSKRRIDVNCPDGDRFGYDYYYSGDYIRIGRDGDYMDLFPQGDMNALTLTLDRIGLENLLSYWAPVDEYYAYLLEAAYRNLYDFHISVLSRRWRR
;
A
#
# COMPACT_ATOMS: atom_id res chain seq x y z
N MET A 1 -38.89 36.81 26.57
CA MET A 1 -37.81 35.81 26.64
C MET A 1 -37.99 34.73 25.57
N LYS A 2 -37.83 35.07 24.27
CA LYS A 2 -37.98 34.06 23.17
C LYS A 2 -36.96 34.22 22.04
N SER A 3 -35.74 34.72 22.28
CA SER A 3 -34.83 35.04 21.18
C SER A 3 -33.47 34.34 21.22
N TYR A 4 -33.16 33.51 22.21
CA TYR A 4 -31.83 32.87 22.32
C TYR A 4 -31.77 31.42 21.88
N SER A 5 -32.93 30.79 21.68
CA SER A 5 -32.98 29.35 21.27
C SER A 5 -32.46 29.12 19.86
N TRP A 6 -32.65 30.07 18.95
CA TRP A 6 -32.21 29.97 17.55
C TRP A 6 -30.69 30.12 17.38
N ILE A 7 -30.06 30.95 18.21
CA ILE A 7 -28.62 31.14 18.18
C ILE A 7 -27.89 29.88 18.66
N LEU A 8 -28.44 29.21 19.66
CA LEU A 8 -27.86 27.97 20.19
C LEU A 8 -27.94 26.82 19.17
N ILE A 9 -29.03 26.73 18.42
CA ILE A 9 -29.19 25.74 17.34
C ILE A 9 -28.24 26.04 16.19
N LEU A 10 -28.05 27.31 15.82
CA LEU A 10 -27.12 27.73 14.77
C LEU A 10 -25.66 27.42 15.13
N VAL A 11 -25.27 27.62 16.39
CA VAL A 11 -23.93 27.30 16.89
C VAL A 11 -23.69 25.77 16.92
N LEU A 12 -24.71 24.98 17.27
CA LEU A 12 -24.62 23.53 17.23
C LEU A 12 -24.55 22.99 15.77
N PHE A 13 -25.22 23.64 14.82
CA PHE A 13 -25.09 23.28 13.40
C PHE A 13 -23.73 23.67 12.82
N LEU A 14 -23.16 24.80 13.22
CA LEU A 14 -21.83 25.21 12.75
C LEU A 14 -20.68 24.41 13.38
N SER A 15 -20.85 23.89 14.60
CA SER A 15 -19.87 23.00 15.22
C SER A 15 -19.93 21.56 14.70
N GLY A 16 -21.05 21.16 14.08
CA GLY A 16 -21.18 19.84 13.44
C GLY A 16 -20.51 19.71 12.07
N PHE A 17 -20.09 20.83 11.45
CA PHE A 17 -19.37 20.83 10.17
C PHE A 17 -17.85 20.95 10.32
N SER A 18 -17.31 20.91 11.53
CA SER A 18 -15.88 20.90 11.73
C SER A 18 -15.33 19.49 11.49
N SER A 19 -14.77 19.36 10.30
CA SER A 19 -13.74 18.37 9.91
C SER A 19 -14.17 16.89 9.84
N CYS A 20 -15.03 16.56 8.90
CA CYS A 20 -14.70 15.41 8.08
C CYS A 20 -13.63 15.84 7.06
N HIS A 21 -12.42 16.08 7.51
CA HIS A 21 -11.26 15.76 6.70
C HIS A 21 -11.33 14.24 6.54
N SER A 22 -11.63 13.78 5.35
CA SER A 22 -11.66 12.35 5.07
C SER A 22 -10.29 11.80 5.48
N ASP A 23 -10.24 10.63 6.08
CA ASP A 23 -8.98 9.96 6.43
C ASP A 23 -8.01 9.96 5.23
N ALA A 24 -8.54 9.99 4.05
CA ALA A 24 -7.90 10.19 2.76
C ALA A 24 -7.01 11.43 2.65
N GLU A 25 -7.48 12.60 3.02
CA GLU A 25 -6.65 13.83 2.96
C GLU A 25 -5.54 13.80 4.01
N ARG A 26 -5.82 13.22 5.17
CA ARG A 26 -4.84 13.05 6.23
C ARG A 26 -3.66 12.19 5.79
N TYR A 27 -3.90 11.06 5.14
CA TYR A 27 -2.82 10.20 4.64
C TYR A 27 -2.01 10.84 3.52
N LYS A 28 -2.63 11.64 2.68
CA LYS A 28 -1.96 12.37 1.62
C LYS A 28 -0.89 13.34 2.15
N ASP A 29 -1.17 14.02 3.25
CA ASP A 29 -0.22 14.92 3.88
C ASP A 29 0.88 14.12 4.62
N ILE A 30 0.50 13.08 5.36
CA ILE A 30 1.42 12.18 6.05
C ILE A 30 2.45 11.59 5.06
N LEU A 31 1.99 11.09 3.92
CA LEU A 31 2.85 10.48 2.90
C LEU A 31 3.90 11.46 2.36
N ARG A 32 3.53 12.75 2.18
CA ARG A 32 4.40 13.78 1.57
C ARG A 32 5.33 14.47 2.54
N GLU A 33 5.14 14.29 3.83
CA GLU A 33 5.96 14.93 4.85
C GLU A 33 7.28 14.17 5.11
N GLY A 34 8.20 14.14 4.14
CA GLY A 34 9.54 13.57 4.29
C GLY A 34 9.72 12.24 3.61
N SER A 35 10.75 11.49 4.01
CA SER A 35 11.04 10.16 3.49
C SER A 35 10.68 9.05 4.48
N TRP A 36 10.35 7.90 3.91
CA TRP A 36 9.94 6.70 4.64
C TRP A 36 10.95 5.60 4.39
N TYR A 37 11.47 5.03 5.44
CA TYR A 37 12.40 3.93 5.37
C TYR A 37 11.68 2.60 5.60
N VAL A 38 11.70 1.74 4.60
CA VAL A 38 11.14 0.39 4.71
C VAL A 38 12.06 -0.45 5.58
N TYR A 39 11.54 -0.97 6.69
CA TYR A 39 12.34 -1.74 7.62
C TYR A 39 11.96 -3.21 7.68
N ASP A 40 10.76 -3.56 7.23
CA ASP A 40 10.25 -4.93 7.25
C ASP A 40 9.10 -5.13 6.27
N ILE A 41 8.84 -6.39 5.92
CA ILE A 41 7.69 -6.83 5.16
C ILE A 41 7.03 -7.94 5.95
N ASP A 42 5.75 -7.78 6.22
CA ASP A 42 4.91 -8.78 6.86
C ASP A 42 3.91 -9.32 5.84
N TYR A 43 3.61 -10.60 5.89
CA TYR A 43 2.60 -11.20 5.04
C TYR A 43 1.73 -12.18 5.82
N SER A 44 0.46 -12.21 5.47
CA SER A 44 -0.51 -13.14 6.01
C SER A 44 -1.37 -13.71 4.89
N TYR A 45 -1.75 -14.96 5.01
CA TYR A 45 -2.58 -15.62 4.02
C TYR A 45 -3.49 -16.68 4.64
N LYS A 46 -4.52 -17.05 3.89
CA LYS A 46 -5.39 -18.18 4.19
C LYS A 46 -5.50 -19.07 2.96
N LEU A 47 -5.50 -20.36 3.16
CA LEU A 47 -5.56 -21.37 2.12
C LEU A 47 -7.00 -21.90 1.96
N TYR A 48 -7.35 -22.31 0.75
CA TYR A 48 -8.60 -23.08 0.52
C TYR A 48 -8.54 -24.46 1.16
N ASP A 49 -7.35 -25.11 1.08
CA ASP A 49 -7.05 -26.37 1.73
C ASP A 49 -5.98 -26.12 2.80
N ASP A 50 -6.05 -26.81 3.93
CA ASP A 50 -5.15 -26.62 5.09
C ASP A 50 -3.68 -27.07 4.82
N PHE A 51 -3.30 -27.22 3.55
CA PHE A 51 -1.96 -27.68 3.14
C PHE A 51 -1.24 -26.62 2.32
N GLU A 52 -0.08 -26.20 2.82
CA GLU A 52 0.89 -25.44 2.04
C GLU A 52 1.52 -26.33 0.96
N THR A 53 1.50 -25.87 -0.29
CA THR A 53 2.20 -26.55 -1.38
C THR A 53 3.63 -26.04 -1.50
N PRO A 54 4.59 -26.83 -2.00
CA PRO A 54 5.95 -26.35 -2.26
C PRO A 54 5.96 -25.12 -3.16
N GLU A 55 5.09 -25.07 -4.16
CA GLU A 55 4.96 -23.95 -5.09
C GLU A 55 4.55 -22.65 -4.38
N LEU A 56 3.75 -22.73 -3.33
CA LEU A 56 3.36 -21.57 -2.53
C LEU A 56 4.57 -21.02 -1.76
N PHE A 57 5.39 -21.90 -1.18
CA PHE A 57 6.63 -21.50 -0.51
C PHE A 57 7.60 -20.84 -1.49
N ASP A 58 7.81 -21.46 -2.66
CA ASP A 58 8.67 -20.92 -3.71
C ASP A 58 8.15 -19.58 -4.22
N PHE A 59 6.83 -19.38 -4.30
CA PHE A 59 6.20 -18.13 -4.68
C PHE A 59 6.53 -16.99 -3.68
N PHE A 60 6.38 -17.24 -2.38
CA PHE A 60 6.72 -16.22 -1.38
C PHE A 60 8.20 -15.90 -1.38
N HIS A 61 9.05 -16.92 -1.51
CA HIS A 61 10.49 -16.71 -1.60
C HIS A 61 10.86 -15.87 -2.82
N TYR A 62 10.26 -16.16 -3.97
CA TYR A 62 10.47 -15.41 -5.19
C TYR A 62 9.96 -13.96 -5.09
N LEU A 63 8.84 -13.73 -4.43
CA LEU A 63 8.34 -12.36 -4.20
C LEU A 63 9.29 -11.51 -3.36
N LEU A 64 9.93 -12.12 -2.34
CA LEU A 64 10.77 -11.41 -1.39
C LEU A 64 12.22 -11.26 -1.88
N ASP A 65 12.68 -12.20 -2.69
CA ASP A 65 14.04 -12.18 -3.19
C ASP A 65 14.23 -11.27 -4.43
N GLU A 66 14.58 -11.14 -5.29
CA GLU A 66 14.86 -10.48 -6.58
C GLU A 66 14.11 -9.17 -6.89
N ARG A 67 13.65 -8.43 -5.88
CA ARG A 67 12.91 -7.16 -6.07
C ARG A 67 11.62 -7.29 -6.90
N ASN A 68 10.98 -8.44 -6.78
CA ASN A 68 9.67 -8.66 -7.41
C ASN A 68 8.52 -7.94 -6.67
N LEU A 69 8.77 -7.45 -5.44
CA LEU A 69 7.94 -6.46 -4.79
C LEU A 69 8.40 -5.05 -5.14
N LEU A 70 7.46 -4.11 -5.12
CA LEU A 70 7.74 -2.69 -5.41
C LEU A 70 8.70 -2.06 -4.41
N PHE A 71 8.63 -2.47 -3.16
CA PHE A 71 9.39 -1.91 -2.04
C PHE A 71 9.96 -3.04 -1.19
N LEU A 72 11.23 -2.96 -0.87
CA LEU A 72 11.94 -3.95 -0.05
C LEU A 72 12.56 -3.33 1.20
N PRO A 73 12.87 -4.12 2.22
CA PRO A 73 13.60 -3.64 3.38
C PRO A 73 14.91 -2.97 2.97
N GLY A 74 15.13 -1.77 3.51
CA GLY A 74 16.26 -0.93 3.17
C GLY A 74 15.94 0.20 2.19
N ASP A 75 14.82 0.14 1.48
CA ASP A 75 14.42 1.19 0.55
C ASP A 75 13.99 2.46 1.30
N GLU A 76 14.34 3.61 0.73
CA GLU A 76 13.83 4.92 1.13
C GLU A 76 12.79 5.39 0.11
N LEU A 77 11.56 5.62 0.58
CA LEU A 77 10.44 6.05 -0.25
C LEU A 77 10.20 7.56 -0.05
N MET A 78 10.11 8.30 -1.14
CA MET A 78 9.78 9.72 -1.13
C MET A 78 8.54 9.98 -1.98
N PHE A 79 7.46 10.40 -1.32
CA PHE A 79 6.20 10.70 -1.99
C PHE A 79 6.14 12.17 -2.40
N SER A 80 6.08 12.43 -3.68
CA SER A 80 5.76 13.72 -4.26
C SER A 80 4.27 13.82 -4.61
N LYS A 81 3.84 14.79 -5.37
CA LYS A 81 2.42 14.96 -5.72
C LYS A 81 1.84 13.80 -6.54
N ARG A 82 2.64 13.17 -7.39
CA ARG A 82 2.19 12.12 -8.34
C ARG A 82 3.22 11.02 -8.53
N ARG A 83 4.31 11.04 -7.77
CA ARG A 83 5.41 10.11 -7.96
C ARG A 83 5.94 9.64 -6.62
N ILE A 84 6.24 8.36 -6.53
CA ILE A 84 7.01 7.75 -5.46
C ILE A 84 8.40 7.53 -6.02
N ASP A 85 9.39 8.19 -5.47
CA ASP A 85 10.79 7.93 -5.76
C ASP A 85 11.32 6.93 -4.73
N VAL A 86 12.03 5.91 -5.21
CA VAL A 86 12.60 4.82 -4.40
C VAL A 86 14.10 4.87 -4.54
N ASN A 87 14.79 5.04 -3.41
CA ASN A 87 16.24 4.92 -3.31
C ASN A 87 16.58 3.58 -2.65
N CYS A 88 17.29 2.74 -3.36
CA CYS A 88 17.68 1.42 -2.89
C CYS A 88 19.00 1.45 -2.11
N PRO A 89 19.25 0.50 -1.21
CA PRO A 89 20.50 0.43 -0.44
C PRO A 89 21.76 0.26 -1.30
N ASP A 90 21.64 -0.39 -2.46
CA ASP A 90 22.71 -0.59 -3.45
C ASP A 90 23.03 0.64 -4.29
N GLY A 91 22.22 1.70 -4.17
CA GLY A 91 22.36 2.97 -4.89
C GLY A 91 21.47 3.08 -6.12
N ASP A 92 20.75 2.06 -6.49
CA ASP A 92 19.77 2.11 -7.56
C ASP A 92 18.61 3.03 -7.19
N ARG A 93 18.02 3.63 -8.23
CA ARG A 93 16.90 4.56 -8.10
C ARG A 93 15.86 4.29 -9.16
N PHE A 94 14.63 4.20 -8.74
CA PHE A 94 13.48 4.10 -9.62
C PHE A 94 12.30 4.85 -9.04
N GLY A 95 11.19 4.88 -9.74
CA GLY A 95 10.01 5.54 -9.22
C GLY A 95 8.77 5.17 -9.99
N TYR A 96 7.65 5.30 -9.30
CA TYR A 96 6.34 4.96 -9.78
C TYR A 96 5.44 6.19 -9.83
N ASP A 97 4.76 6.38 -10.94
CA ASP A 97 3.66 7.33 -10.96
C ASP A 97 2.50 6.78 -10.16
N TYR A 98 1.87 7.62 -9.34
CA TYR A 98 0.73 7.24 -8.55
C TYR A 98 -0.33 8.32 -8.49
N TYR A 99 -1.53 7.92 -8.15
CA TYR A 99 -2.55 8.84 -7.68
C TYR A 99 -3.19 8.34 -6.38
N TYR A 100 -3.70 9.27 -5.61
CA TYR A 100 -4.36 9.00 -4.36
C TYR A 100 -5.88 9.03 -4.58
N SER A 101 -6.58 7.95 -4.24
CA SER A 101 -8.03 7.82 -4.40
C SER A 101 -8.68 7.46 -3.06
N GLY A 102 -8.79 8.45 -2.18
CA GLY A 102 -9.48 8.29 -0.91
C GLY A 102 -8.81 7.29 0.04
N ASP A 103 -9.07 6.01 -0.13
CA ASP A 103 -8.64 4.96 0.80
C ASP A 103 -7.38 4.22 0.33
N TYR A 104 -6.92 4.44 -0.92
CA TYR A 104 -5.78 3.74 -1.48
C TYR A 104 -4.88 4.63 -2.33
N ILE A 105 -3.65 4.17 -2.51
CA ILE A 105 -2.67 4.70 -3.45
C ILE A 105 -2.68 3.77 -4.65
N ARG A 106 -2.99 4.27 -5.84
CA ARG A 106 -2.94 3.48 -7.07
C ARG A 106 -1.67 3.77 -7.85
N ILE A 107 -0.88 2.74 -8.11
CA ILE A 107 0.31 2.76 -8.93
C ILE A 107 -0.02 2.10 -10.26
N GLY A 108 0.40 2.73 -11.39
CA GLY A 108 0.13 2.23 -12.74
C GLY A 108 -1.01 2.95 -13.44
N ARG A 109 -1.34 2.51 -14.67
CA ARG A 109 -2.33 3.15 -15.57
C ARG A 109 -3.08 2.10 -16.38
N ASP A 110 -4.28 2.48 -16.85
CA ASP A 110 -5.01 1.86 -17.97
C ASP A 110 -5.21 0.33 -17.90
N GLY A 111 -5.55 -0.20 -16.74
CA GLY A 111 -5.82 -1.63 -16.54
C GLY A 111 -4.68 -2.39 -15.84
N ASP A 112 -3.45 -1.90 -15.97
CA ASP A 112 -2.29 -2.45 -15.27
C ASP A 112 -1.98 -1.56 -14.05
N TYR A 113 -2.73 -1.74 -12.98
CA TYR A 113 -2.56 -0.97 -11.77
C TYR A 113 -2.61 -1.85 -10.52
N MET A 114 -2.02 -1.33 -9.48
CA MET A 114 -2.00 -1.92 -8.16
C MET A 114 -2.47 -0.91 -7.12
N ASP A 115 -3.33 -1.34 -6.23
CA ASP A 115 -3.82 -0.55 -5.13
C ASP A 115 -3.11 -0.94 -3.84
N LEU A 116 -2.52 0.05 -3.18
CA LEU A 116 -1.90 -0.05 -1.88
C LEU A 116 -2.75 0.71 -0.86
N PHE A 117 -3.08 0.06 0.24
CA PHE A 117 -3.90 0.64 1.31
C PHE A 117 -2.99 1.20 2.41
N PRO A 118 -2.86 2.55 2.51
CA PRO A 118 -2.02 3.18 3.52
C PRO A 118 -2.69 3.15 4.89
N GLN A 119 -1.93 2.79 5.91
CA GLN A 119 -2.32 2.89 7.32
C GLN A 119 -1.14 3.45 8.13
N GLY A 120 -1.42 4.17 9.20
CA GLY A 120 -0.37 4.64 10.08
C GLY A 120 -0.54 6.07 10.56
N ASP A 121 0.58 6.66 10.97
CA ASP A 121 0.66 8.01 11.50
C ASP A 121 1.92 8.75 11.00
N MET A 122 2.28 9.86 11.64
CA MET A 122 3.45 10.67 11.30
C MET A 122 4.81 9.96 11.48
N ASN A 123 4.86 8.81 12.13
CA ASN A 123 6.10 8.11 12.47
C ASN A 123 6.20 6.73 11.82
N ALA A 124 5.07 6.08 11.60
CA ALA A 124 4.99 4.74 11.04
C ALA A 124 3.95 4.70 9.92
N LEU A 125 4.30 4.10 8.80
CA LEU A 125 3.46 3.91 7.63
C LEU A 125 3.49 2.44 7.24
N THR A 126 2.32 1.87 7.07
CA THR A 126 2.11 0.54 6.49
C THR A 126 1.40 0.71 5.16
N LEU A 127 1.94 0.09 4.11
CA LEU A 127 1.32 0.00 2.80
C LEU A 127 0.92 -1.45 2.57
N THR A 128 -0.37 -1.72 2.58
CA THR A 128 -0.88 -3.09 2.44
C THR A 128 -1.34 -3.34 1.01
N LEU A 129 -0.89 -4.45 0.45
CA LEU A 129 -1.34 -5.04 -0.79
C LEU A 129 -2.26 -6.22 -0.43
N ASP A 130 -3.47 -6.21 -0.94
CA ASP A 130 -4.40 -7.33 -0.80
C ASP A 130 -4.30 -8.32 -1.98
N ARG A 131 -5.14 -9.35 -1.95
CA ARG A 131 -5.19 -10.36 -3.01
C ARG A 131 -5.43 -9.76 -4.41
N ILE A 132 -6.29 -8.77 -4.52
CA ILE A 132 -6.59 -8.13 -5.81
C ILE A 132 -5.38 -7.32 -6.29
N GLY A 133 -4.76 -6.58 -5.39
CA GLY A 133 -3.53 -5.84 -5.69
C GLY A 133 -2.38 -6.78 -6.07
N LEU A 134 -2.27 -7.93 -5.40
CA LEU A 134 -1.31 -8.97 -5.78
C LEU A 134 -1.59 -9.50 -7.20
N GLU A 135 -2.83 -9.83 -7.53
CA GLU A 135 -3.23 -10.28 -8.86
C GLU A 135 -2.83 -9.27 -9.95
N ASN A 136 -3.08 -7.99 -9.70
CA ASN A 136 -2.70 -6.92 -10.62
C ASN A 136 -1.18 -6.76 -10.74
N LEU A 137 -0.44 -6.82 -9.62
CA LEU A 137 1.02 -6.81 -9.62
C LEU A 137 1.56 -7.93 -10.52
N LEU A 138 0.99 -9.08 -10.40
CA LEU A 138 1.45 -10.29 -11.07
C LEU A 138 1.09 -10.31 -12.55
N SER A 139 -0.05 -9.76 -12.92
CA SER A 139 -0.42 -9.54 -14.33
C SER A 139 0.56 -8.59 -15.03
N TYR A 140 1.14 -7.65 -14.30
CA TYR A 140 2.15 -6.73 -14.81
C TYR A 140 3.51 -7.42 -15.04
N TRP A 141 3.91 -8.37 -14.16
CA TRP A 141 5.22 -9.03 -14.22
C TRP A 141 5.18 -10.39 -14.91
N ALA A 142 4.04 -11.11 -14.90
CA ALA A 142 3.89 -12.45 -15.44
C ALA A 142 4.28 -12.60 -16.93
N PRO A 143 4.13 -11.59 -17.81
CA PRO A 143 4.57 -11.72 -19.20
C PRO A 143 6.08 -11.81 -19.38
N VAL A 144 6.86 -11.52 -18.33
CA VAL A 144 8.32 -11.40 -18.42
C VAL A 144 9.03 -12.68 -18.00
N ASP A 145 8.38 -13.51 -17.18
CA ASP A 145 8.96 -14.74 -16.61
C ASP A 145 7.93 -15.88 -16.54
N GLU A 146 8.11 -16.93 -17.36
CA GLU A 146 7.19 -18.07 -17.41
C GLU A 146 7.17 -18.88 -16.10
N TYR A 147 8.29 -18.96 -15.39
CA TYR A 147 8.36 -19.65 -14.11
C TYR A 147 7.57 -18.92 -13.04
N TYR A 148 7.68 -17.60 -13.04
CA TYR A 148 6.92 -16.75 -12.15
C TYR A 148 5.40 -16.83 -12.41
N ALA A 149 4.99 -16.83 -13.68
CA ALA A 149 3.59 -17.03 -14.04
C ALA A 149 3.05 -18.38 -13.53
N TYR A 150 3.86 -19.43 -13.59
CA TYR A 150 3.51 -20.73 -13.05
C TYR A 150 3.34 -20.72 -11.52
N LEU A 151 4.30 -20.13 -10.78
CA LEU A 151 4.22 -20.02 -9.32
C LEU A 151 3.01 -19.21 -8.87
N LEU A 152 2.72 -18.14 -9.60
CA LEU A 152 1.57 -17.31 -9.36
C LEU A 152 0.26 -18.08 -9.53
N GLU A 153 0.10 -18.79 -10.64
CA GLU A 153 -1.12 -19.56 -10.87
C GLU A 153 -1.32 -20.63 -9.79
N ALA A 154 -0.24 -21.27 -9.34
CA ALA A 154 -0.28 -22.21 -8.24
C ALA A 154 -0.68 -21.55 -6.92
N ALA A 155 -0.07 -20.39 -6.59
CA ALA A 155 -0.43 -19.62 -5.40
C ALA A 155 -1.89 -19.15 -5.45
N TYR A 156 -2.34 -18.63 -6.57
CA TYR A 156 -3.69 -18.13 -6.75
C TYR A 156 -4.77 -19.20 -6.58
N ARG A 157 -4.50 -20.43 -7.00
CA ARG A 157 -5.41 -21.57 -6.79
C ARG A 157 -5.53 -21.97 -5.32
N ASN A 158 -4.48 -21.79 -4.54
CA ASN A 158 -4.43 -22.21 -3.15
C ASN A 158 -4.82 -21.10 -2.15
N LEU A 159 -4.56 -19.84 -2.51
CA LEU A 159 -4.81 -18.68 -1.64
C LEU A 159 -6.25 -18.18 -1.81
N TYR A 160 -7.03 -18.19 -0.72
CA TYR A 160 -8.33 -17.56 -0.76
C TYR A 160 -8.27 -16.12 -0.18
N ASP A 161 -7.31 -15.82 0.68
CA ASP A 161 -7.06 -14.50 1.26
C ASP A 161 -5.55 -14.27 1.37
N PHE A 162 -5.11 -13.04 1.12
CA PHE A 162 -3.70 -12.72 1.12
C PHE A 162 -3.48 -11.23 1.35
N HIS A 163 -2.52 -10.90 2.21
CA HIS A 163 -2.09 -9.53 2.47
C HIS A 163 -0.58 -9.49 2.59
N ILE A 164 0.04 -8.55 1.88
CA ILE A 164 1.43 -8.14 2.11
C ILE A 164 1.41 -6.72 2.67
N SER A 165 2.12 -6.51 3.75
CA SER A 165 2.26 -5.22 4.41
C SER A 165 3.72 -4.77 4.38
N VAL A 166 3.98 -3.68 3.68
CA VAL A 166 5.28 -3.00 3.68
C VAL A 166 5.32 -2.06 4.87
N LEU A 167 6.17 -2.37 5.84
CA LEU A 167 6.30 -1.65 7.10
C LEU A 167 7.40 -0.61 6.98
N SER A 168 7.04 0.66 7.14
CA SER A 168 7.95 1.79 6.99
C SER A 168 7.91 2.69 8.21
N ARG A 169 9.03 3.33 8.50
CA ARG A 169 9.14 4.37 9.53
C ARG A 169 9.71 5.64 8.95
N ARG A 170 9.34 6.77 9.54
CA ARG A 170 9.85 8.05 9.10
C ARG A 170 11.36 8.12 9.32
N TRP A 171 12.10 8.52 8.30
CA TRP A 171 13.50 8.80 8.42
C TRP A 171 13.68 10.10 9.22
N ARG A 172 14.24 9.98 10.42
CA ARG A 172 14.65 11.14 11.22
C ARG A 172 16.17 11.34 10.97
N ARG A 173 16.48 12.39 10.25
CA ARG A 173 17.87 12.87 10.18
C ARG A 173 18.30 13.47 11.50
#